data_124449d99ab911d1aa1ce4f994a40a95
#
_entry.id   124449d99ab911d1aa1ce4f994a40a95
#
_cell.length_a   1.000
_cell.length_b   1.000
_cell.length_c   1.000
_cell.angle_alpha   90.00
_cell.angle_beta   90.00
_cell.angle_gamma   90.00
#
_symmetry.space_group_name_H-M   'P 1'
#
loop_
_entity.id
_entity.type
_entity.pdbx_description
1 polymer ?
#
loop_
_entity_poly.entity_id
_entity_poly.type
_entity_poly.pdbx_seq_one_letter_code
_entity_poly.pdbx_strand_id
1 'polypeptide(L)'
;MDDKMVRLADIFVQSFFPLLKAGLIFTIPLTVLSFTFGLAVAFLTALARLSNIRLLSTAAKFYVWIIRGTPLLVQLFIIFFGLPSIGITLDAFISAVIGFTLSVGAYSSEIIRSAISSISRGQWEASQALGMSKAQSMLRIILPQAVRVAIPPLANSFISLLKDTSLAAAITVSEMFQISQQITARTYEPLLLYVEVALIYLIFSSILSMTQSRMEIKFARHV
;
A
#
# COMPACT_ATOMS: atom_id res chain seq x y z
N MET A 1 1.45 25.20 37.71
CA MET A 1 1.35 24.18 36.66
C MET A 1 2.44 23.18 36.99
N ASP A 2 2.14 21.90 37.07
CA ASP A 2 3.05 20.85 37.50
C ASP A 2 4.30 20.82 36.57
N ASP A 3 5.52 20.85 37.08
CA ASP A 3 6.74 20.81 36.26
C ASP A 3 6.75 19.68 35.25
N LYS A 4 6.05 18.58 35.57
CA LYS A 4 5.85 17.46 34.68
C LYS A 4 4.99 17.86 33.45
N MET A 5 3.95 18.66 33.64
CA MET A 5 3.08 19.10 32.53
C MET A 5 3.81 20.05 31.59
N VAL A 6 4.64 20.93 32.11
CA VAL A 6 5.47 21.84 31.31
C VAL A 6 6.44 21.02 30.46
N ARG A 7 7.13 20.07 31.07
CA ARG A 7 8.06 19.16 30.38
C ARG A 7 7.37 18.36 29.25
N LEU A 8 6.19 17.79 29.50
CA LEU A 8 5.44 17.05 28.49
C LEU A 8 5.02 17.94 27.33
N ALA A 9 4.58 19.18 27.61
CA ALA A 9 4.23 20.14 26.57
C ALA A 9 5.46 20.52 25.71
N ASP A 10 6.60 20.74 26.33
CA ASP A 10 7.86 21.04 25.64
C ASP A 10 8.28 19.86 24.72
N ILE A 11 8.21 18.63 25.23
CA ILE A 11 8.53 17.43 24.41
C ILE A 11 7.60 17.36 23.21
N PHE A 12 6.28 17.52 23.40
CA PHE A 12 5.28 17.47 22.34
C PHE A 12 5.56 18.52 21.24
N VAL A 13 5.83 19.76 21.62
CA VAL A 13 6.13 20.83 20.67
C VAL A 13 7.43 20.58 19.90
N GLN A 14 8.47 20.07 20.60
CA GLN A 14 9.76 19.80 19.97
C GLN A 14 9.76 18.55 19.09
N SER A 15 8.93 17.54 19.38
CA SER A 15 8.83 16.32 18.58
C SER A 15 7.95 16.47 17.34
N PHE A 16 6.96 17.36 17.38
CA PHE A 16 5.97 17.51 16.30
C PHE A 16 6.61 17.77 14.92
N PHE A 17 7.51 18.73 14.83
CA PHE A 17 8.13 19.08 13.56
C PHE A 17 9.06 17.97 13.01
N PRO A 18 9.94 17.33 13.79
CA PRO A 18 10.69 16.15 13.36
C PRO A 18 9.81 15.00 12.85
N LEU A 19 8.70 14.68 13.53
CA LEU A 19 7.76 13.65 13.13
C LEU A 19 7.08 14.01 11.81
N LEU A 20 6.56 15.23 11.68
CA LEU A 20 5.93 15.71 10.46
C LEU A 20 6.90 15.69 9.28
N LYS A 21 8.14 16.15 9.49
CA LYS A 21 9.21 16.11 8.48
C LYS A 21 9.50 14.70 8.02
N ALA A 22 9.62 13.73 8.93
CA ALA A 22 9.81 12.32 8.60
C ALA A 22 8.63 11.76 7.78
N GLY A 23 7.41 12.18 8.12
CA GLY A 23 6.21 11.84 7.36
C GLY A 23 6.29 12.30 5.91
N LEU A 24 6.67 13.55 5.69
CA LEU A 24 6.77 14.14 4.35
C LEU A 24 7.94 13.58 3.53
N ILE A 25 9.09 13.31 4.16
CA ILE A 25 10.31 12.90 3.46
C ILE A 25 10.42 11.39 3.26
N PHE A 26 9.89 10.59 4.19
CA PHE A 26 10.01 9.12 4.14
C PHE A 26 8.67 8.42 4.00
N THR A 27 7.69 8.67 4.88
CA THR A 27 6.42 7.95 4.88
C THR A 27 5.63 8.14 3.57
N ILE A 28 5.46 9.39 3.12
CA ILE A 28 4.73 9.69 1.89
C ILE A 28 5.46 9.15 0.64
N PRO A 29 6.76 9.43 0.43
CA PRO A 29 7.48 8.87 -0.73
C PRO A 29 7.50 7.35 -0.72
N LEU A 30 7.69 6.69 0.43
CA LEU A 30 7.65 5.24 0.55
C LEU A 30 6.28 4.70 0.13
N THR A 31 5.19 5.32 0.59
CA THR A 31 3.82 4.96 0.21
C THR A 31 3.60 5.10 -1.29
N VAL A 32 3.94 6.26 -1.86
CA VAL A 32 3.70 6.57 -3.28
C VAL A 32 4.51 5.66 -4.20
N LEU A 33 5.80 5.49 -3.93
CA LEU A 33 6.67 4.62 -4.74
C LEU A 33 6.21 3.17 -4.68
N SER A 34 6.02 2.63 -3.46
CA SER A 34 5.60 1.24 -3.27
C SER A 34 4.24 0.97 -3.89
N PHE A 35 3.29 1.90 -3.77
CA PHE A 35 1.97 1.74 -4.36
C PHE A 35 2.02 1.79 -5.89
N THR A 36 2.77 2.72 -6.46
CA THR A 36 2.90 2.86 -7.92
C THR A 36 3.51 1.62 -8.55
N PHE A 37 4.63 1.14 -8.04
CA PHE A 37 5.25 -0.10 -8.52
C PHE A 37 4.38 -1.32 -8.21
N GLY A 38 3.75 -1.33 -7.02
CA GLY A 38 2.82 -2.39 -6.61
C GLY A 38 1.61 -2.50 -7.52
N LEU A 39 1.02 -1.39 -7.99
CA LEU A 39 -0.07 -1.41 -8.96
C LEU A 39 0.37 -2.00 -10.31
N ALA A 40 1.59 -1.69 -10.78
CA ALA A 40 2.12 -2.28 -12.00
C ALA A 40 2.25 -3.81 -11.85
N VAL A 41 2.83 -4.27 -10.74
CA VAL A 41 2.93 -5.71 -10.41
C VAL A 41 1.53 -6.33 -10.27
N ALA A 42 0.59 -5.65 -9.61
CA ALA A 42 -0.78 -6.12 -9.43
C ALA A 42 -1.51 -6.33 -10.76
N PHE A 43 -1.39 -5.37 -11.67
CA PHE A 43 -2.00 -5.46 -13.00
C PHE A 43 -1.44 -6.64 -13.81
N LEU A 44 -0.12 -6.77 -13.87
CA LEU A 44 0.54 -7.89 -14.55
C LEU A 44 0.16 -9.24 -13.93
N THR A 45 0.12 -9.32 -12.60
CA THR A 45 -0.28 -10.53 -11.86
C THR A 45 -1.74 -10.89 -12.12
N ALA A 46 -2.66 -9.91 -12.13
CA ALA A 46 -4.07 -10.14 -12.43
C ALA A 46 -4.26 -10.67 -13.86
N LEU A 47 -3.59 -10.08 -14.85
CA LEU A 47 -3.62 -10.56 -16.23
C LEU A 47 -3.03 -11.96 -16.37
N ALA A 48 -1.90 -12.23 -15.70
CA ALA A 48 -1.28 -13.56 -15.70
C ALA A 48 -2.23 -14.63 -15.15
N ARG A 49 -2.98 -14.31 -14.08
CA ARG A 49 -3.95 -15.23 -13.48
C ARG A 49 -5.19 -15.47 -14.33
N LEU A 50 -5.57 -14.49 -15.14
CA LEU A 50 -6.70 -14.60 -16.08
C LEU A 50 -6.28 -15.20 -17.44
N SER A 51 -4.98 -15.39 -17.67
CA SER A 51 -4.48 -15.94 -18.92
C SER A 51 -4.76 -17.44 -19.05
N ASN A 52 -4.87 -17.92 -20.29
CA ASN A 52 -4.98 -19.35 -20.59
C ASN A 52 -3.64 -20.09 -20.53
N ILE A 53 -2.51 -19.38 -20.30
CA ILE A 53 -1.18 -19.97 -20.21
C ILE A 53 -1.01 -20.55 -18.81
N ARG A 54 -1.11 -21.87 -18.69
CA ARG A 54 -1.11 -22.59 -17.40
C ARG A 54 0.08 -22.27 -16.52
N LEU A 55 1.30 -22.21 -17.11
CA LEU A 55 2.53 -21.90 -16.38
C LEU A 55 2.46 -20.49 -15.76
N LEU A 56 2.06 -19.50 -16.54
CA LEU A 56 1.97 -18.10 -16.10
C LEU A 56 0.94 -17.93 -14.99
N SER A 57 -0.25 -18.53 -15.18
CA SER A 57 -1.32 -18.50 -14.18
C SER A 57 -0.91 -19.19 -12.88
N THR A 58 -0.19 -20.31 -12.95
CA THR A 58 0.27 -21.05 -11.75
C THR A 58 1.34 -20.25 -11.02
N ALA A 59 2.33 -19.68 -11.73
CA ALA A 59 3.37 -18.85 -11.11
C ALA A 59 2.77 -17.61 -10.42
N ALA A 60 1.81 -16.93 -11.05
CA ALA A 60 1.11 -15.79 -10.46
C ALA A 60 0.29 -16.18 -9.21
N LYS A 61 -0.39 -17.34 -9.23
CA LYS A 61 -1.11 -17.87 -8.06
C LYS A 61 -0.14 -18.19 -6.92
N PHE A 62 1.00 -18.79 -7.22
CA PHE A 62 2.03 -19.13 -6.23
C PHE A 62 2.62 -17.87 -5.57
N TYR A 63 2.94 -16.85 -6.37
CA TYR A 63 3.37 -15.55 -5.85
C TYR A 63 2.34 -14.96 -4.87
N VAL A 64 1.07 -14.87 -5.29
CA VAL A 64 0.00 -14.32 -4.45
C VAL A 64 -0.19 -15.15 -3.18
N TRP A 65 -0.11 -16.47 -3.28
CA TRP A 65 -0.23 -17.38 -2.14
C TRP A 65 0.88 -17.15 -1.11
N ILE A 66 2.15 -17.06 -1.52
CA ILE A 66 3.27 -16.81 -0.61
C ILE A 66 3.13 -15.45 0.06
N ILE A 67 2.96 -14.39 -0.74
CA ILE A 67 2.99 -13.01 -0.21
C ILE A 67 1.81 -12.75 0.72
N ARG A 68 0.62 -13.26 0.41
CA ARG A 68 -0.56 -13.10 1.27
C ARG A 68 -0.60 -14.10 2.43
N GLY A 69 0.13 -15.20 2.33
CA GLY A 69 0.22 -16.23 3.37
C GLY A 69 1.29 -15.98 4.42
N THR A 70 2.13 -14.95 4.25
CA THR A 70 3.21 -14.62 5.18
C THR A 70 3.08 -13.20 5.73
N PRO A 71 3.49 -12.93 7.00
CA PRO A 71 3.44 -11.58 7.54
C PRO A 71 4.37 -10.62 6.80
N LEU A 72 3.88 -9.42 6.49
CA LEU A 72 4.66 -8.40 5.79
C LEU A 72 5.96 -8.02 6.53
N LEU A 73 5.91 -7.94 7.86
CA LEU A 73 7.10 -7.68 8.69
C LEU A 73 8.20 -8.73 8.46
N VAL A 74 7.81 -10.02 8.37
CA VAL A 74 8.76 -11.11 8.11
C VAL A 74 9.35 -10.98 6.70
N GLN A 75 8.55 -10.57 5.71
CA GLN A 75 9.03 -10.32 4.35
C GLN A 75 10.08 -9.19 4.32
N LEU A 76 9.82 -8.10 5.05
CA LEU A 76 10.79 -6.99 5.21
C LEU A 76 12.09 -7.48 5.85
N PHE A 77 12.02 -8.33 6.87
CA PHE A 77 13.21 -8.89 7.53
C PHE A 77 14.00 -9.82 6.59
N ILE A 78 13.33 -10.63 5.80
CA ILE A 78 14.00 -11.48 4.80
C ILE A 78 14.74 -10.62 3.78
N ILE A 79 14.11 -9.54 3.29
CA ILE A 79 14.73 -8.66 2.29
C ILE A 79 15.93 -7.90 2.88
N PHE A 80 15.78 -7.33 4.07
CA PHE A 80 16.81 -6.45 4.64
C PHE A 80 17.91 -7.19 5.37
N PHE A 81 17.56 -8.19 6.21
CA PHE A 81 18.54 -8.95 7.00
C PHE A 81 18.92 -10.30 6.38
N GLY A 82 18.02 -10.89 5.58
CA GLY A 82 18.22 -12.22 5.01
C GLY A 82 19.05 -12.21 3.73
N LEU A 83 18.77 -11.30 2.78
CA LEU A 83 19.49 -11.25 1.51
C LEU A 83 21.02 -11.00 1.62
N PRO A 84 21.52 -10.26 2.61
CA PRO A 84 22.95 -10.10 2.82
C PRO A 84 23.69 -11.43 3.02
N SER A 85 23.06 -12.46 3.56
CA SER A 85 23.68 -13.80 3.73
C SER A 85 24.03 -14.49 2.41
N ILE A 86 23.42 -14.05 1.31
CA ILE A 86 23.70 -14.53 -0.06
C ILE A 86 24.39 -13.46 -0.92
N GLY A 87 24.97 -12.42 -0.28
CA GLY A 87 25.75 -11.38 -0.95
C GLY A 87 24.95 -10.21 -1.53
N ILE A 88 23.64 -10.11 -1.29
CA ILE A 88 22.79 -9.03 -1.78
C ILE A 88 22.49 -8.06 -0.62
N THR A 89 23.18 -6.93 -0.59
CA THR A 89 22.96 -5.87 0.40
C THR A 89 22.15 -4.73 -0.20
N LEU A 90 21.03 -4.38 0.43
CA LEU A 90 20.16 -3.31 0.01
C LEU A 90 20.05 -2.25 1.12
N ASP A 91 19.89 -1.00 0.71
CA ASP A 91 19.52 0.07 1.64
C ASP A 91 18.15 -0.20 2.26
N ALA A 92 17.94 0.28 3.50
CA ALA A 92 16.71 0.05 4.25
C ALA A 92 15.47 0.59 3.51
N PHE A 93 15.57 1.79 2.90
CA PHE A 93 14.46 2.38 2.16
C PHE A 93 14.12 1.59 0.89
N ILE A 94 15.15 1.15 0.15
CA ILE A 94 14.97 0.30 -1.04
C ILE A 94 14.36 -1.04 -0.65
N SER A 95 14.83 -1.65 0.43
CA SER A 95 14.28 -2.91 0.97
C SER A 95 12.80 -2.77 1.32
N ALA A 96 12.43 -1.65 1.96
CA ALA A 96 11.03 -1.33 2.26
C ALA A 96 10.20 -1.15 0.99
N VAL A 97 10.68 -0.38 0.00
CA VAL A 97 9.99 -0.21 -1.29
C VAL A 97 9.74 -1.56 -1.96
N ILE A 98 10.72 -2.45 -2.00
CA ILE A 98 10.56 -3.79 -2.59
C ILE A 98 9.51 -4.60 -1.83
N GLY A 99 9.61 -4.69 -0.51
CA GLY A 99 8.69 -5.47 0.33
C GLY A 99 7.24 -4.99 0.20
N PHE A 100 7.03 -3.68 0.31
CA PHE A 100 5.69 -3.10 0.13
C PHE A 100 5.18 -3.23 -1.31
N THR A 101 6.04 -3.09 -2.32
CA THR A 101 5.68 -3.31 -3.73
C THR A 101 5.16 -4.72 -3.96
N LEU A 102 5.85 -5.74 -3.42
CA LEU A 102 5.41 -7.12 -3.51
C LEU A 102 4.08 -7.35 -2.78
N SER A 103 3.93 -6.77 -1.59
CA SER A 103 2.69 -6.86 -0.83
C SER A 103 1.52 -6.22 -1.57
N VAL A 104 1.64 -4.96 -1.98
CA VAL A 104 0.63 -4.25 -2.77
C VAL A 104 0.30 -5.00 -4.05
N GLY A 105 1.32 -5.50 -4.75
CA GLY A 105 1.17 -6.29 -5.97
C GLY A 105 0.29 -7.51 -5.78
N ALA A 106 0.50 -8.27 -4.71
CA ALA A 106 -0.27 -9.46 -4.42
C ALA A 106 -1.73 -9.13 -4.01
N TYR A 107 -1.92 -8.20 -3.06
CA TYR A 107 -3.26 -7.84 -2.58
C TYR A 107 -4.08 -7.13 -3.65
N SER A 108 -3.51 -6.13 -4.32
CA SER A 108 -4.22 -5.37 -5.36
C SER A 108 -4.49 -6.19 -6.62
N SER A 109 -3.70 -7.24 -6.91
CA SER A 109 -3.99 -8.15 -8.02
C SER A 109 -5.33 -8.89 -7.83
N GLU A 110 -5.69 -9.24 -6.59
CA GLU A 110 -6.99 -9.83 -6.27
C GLU A 110 -8.12 -8.82 -6.47
N ILE A 111 -7.92 -7.57 -6.08
CA ILE A 111 -8.90 -6.50 -6.29
C ILE A 111 -9.17 -6.34 -7.78
N ILE A 112 -8.12 -6.22 -8.59
CA ILE A 112 -8.23 -6.06 -10.05
C ILE A 112 -8.90 -7.29 -10.68
N ARG A 113 -8.48 -8.51 -10.31
CA ARG A 113 -9.05 -9.75 -10.79
C ARG A 113 -10.55 -9.86 -10.45
N SER A 114 -10.91 -9.54 -9.20
CA SER A 114 -12.31 -9.56 -8.75
C SER A 114 -13.15 -8.53 -9.47
N ALA A 115 -12.65 -7.33 -9.71
CA ALA A 115 -13.33 -6.29 -10.46
C ALA A 115 -13.58 -6.71 -11.93
N ILE A 116 -12.59 -7.33 -12.59
CA ILE A 116 -12.79 -7.86 -13.95
C ILE A 116 -13.82 -8.99 -13.94
N SER A 117 -13.77 -9.87 -12.94
CA SER A 117 -14.70 -11.02 -12.87
C SER A 117 -16.12 -10.63 -12.46
N SER A 118 -16.33 -9.45 -11.86
CA SER A 118 -17.66 -8.95 -11.49
C SER A 118 -18.46 -8.39 -12.67
N ILE A 119 -17.81 -8.10 -13.80
CA ILE A 119 -18.52 -7.61 -14.98
C ILE A 119 -19.39 -8.73 -15.56
N SER A 120 -20.65 -8.39 -15.81
CA SER A 120 -21.67 -9.36 -16.21
C SER A 120 -21.28 -10.10 -17.50
N ARG A 121 -21.66 -11.39 -17.60
CA ARG A 121 -21.45 -12.21 -18.79
C ARG A 121 -22.10 -11.61 -20.04
N GLY A 122 -23.25 -10.94 -19.87
CA GLY A 122 -23.94 -10.26 -20.96
C GLY A 122 -23.09 -9.21 -21.67
N GLN A 123 -22.17 -8.52 -20.97
CA GLN A 123 -21.22 -7.57 -21.59
C GLN A 123 -20.24 -8.31 -22.52
N TRP A 124 -19.78 -9.48 -22.11
CA TRP A 124 -18.91 -10.34 -22.92
C TRP A 124 -19.65 -10.90 -24.13
N GLU A 125 -20.84 -11.41 -23.93
CA GLU A 125 -21.68 -11.99 -25.00
C GLU A 125 -22.08 -10.93 -26.03
N ALA A 126 -22.52 -9.75 -25.59
CA ALA A 126 -22.87 -8.64 -26.47
C ALA A 126 -21.67 -8.17 -27.31
N SER A 127 -20.50 -8.04 -26.70
CA SER A 127 -19.29 -7.65 -27.44
C SER A 127 -18.87 -8.67 -28.47
N GLN A 128 -19.01 -9.97 -28.17
CA GLN A 128 -18.72 -11.05 -29.12
C GLN A 128 -19.77 -11.11 -30.28
N ALA A 129 -21.03 -10.86 -29.95
CA ALA A 129 -22.09 -10.77 -30.98
C ALA A 129 -21.84 -9.62 -31.98
N LEU A 130 -21.16 -8.55 -31.56
CA LEU A 130 -20.69 -7.47 -32.42
C LEU A 130 -19.39 -7.80 -33.18
N GLY A 131 -18.92 -9.06 -33.14
CA GLY A 131 -17.72 -9.52 -33.84
C GLY A 131 -16.39 -9.08 -33.16
N MET A 132 -16.43 -8.61 -31.92
CA MET A 132 -15.19 -8.24 -31.20
C MET A 132 -14.39 -9.47 -30.76
N SER A 133 -13.07 -9.43 -30.96
CA SER A 133 -12.18 -10.44 -30.40
C SER A 133 -12.16 -10.33 -28.86
N LYS A 134 -11.75 -11.40 -28.16
CA LYS A 134 -11.63 -11.39 -26.70
C LYS A 134 -10.76 -10.23 -26.18
N ALA A 135 -9.67 -9.91 -26.87
CA ALA A 135 -8.80 -8.79 -26.53
C ALA A 135 -9.50 -7.44 -26.71
N GLN A 136 -10.24 -7.26 -27.80
CA GLN A 136 -11.04 -6.05 -28.04
C GLN A 136 -12.12 -5.88 -26.99
N SER A 137 -12.88 -6.96 -26.68
CA SER A 137 -13.88 -6.96 -25.61
C SER A 137 -13.26 -6.58 -24.27
N MET A 138 -12.13 -7.20 -23.90
CA MET A 138 -11.40 -6.89 -22.66
C MET A 138 -11.02 -5.40 -22.59
N LEU A 139 -10.35 -4.88 -23.61
CA LEU A 139 -9.77 -3.53 -23.57
C LEU A 139 -10.83 -2.43 -23.72
N ARG A 140 -11.85 -2.64 -24.56
CA ARG A 140 -12.81 -1.57 -24.91
C ARG A 140 -14.09 -1.59 -24.08
N ILE A 141 -14.50 -2.74 -23.56
CA ILE A 141 -15.77 -2.91 -22.86
C ILE A 141 -15.56 -3.26 -21.38
N ILE A 142 -14.80 -4.31 -21.09
CA ILE A 142 -14.68 -4.88 -19.74
C ILE A 142 -13.76 -4.04 -18.86
N LEU A 143 -12.55 -3.76 -19.31
CA LEU A 143 -11.54 -3.06 -18.52
C LEU A 143 -11.99 -1.66 -18.07
N PRO A 144 -12.61 -0.80 -18.91
CA PRO A 144 -13.11 0.50 -18.47
C PRO A 144 -14.17 0.40 -17.36
N GLN A 145 -15.01 -0.64 -17.40
CA GLN A 145 -16.01 -0.90 -16.34
C GLN A 145 -15.33 -1.44 -15.09
N ALA A 146 -14.43 -2.44 -15.24
CA ALA A 146 -13.68 -3.03 -14.12
C ALA A 146 -12.82 -2.00 -13.36
N VAL A 147 -12.20 -1.04 -14.05
CA VAL A 147 -11.45 0.04 -13.42
C VAL A 147 -12.31 0.85 -12.46
N ARG A 148 -13.54 1.18 -12.83
CA ARG A 148 -14.47 1.91 -11.96
C ARG A 148 -14.79 1.12 -10.68
N VAL A 149 -14.97 -0.20 -10.80
CA VAL A 149 -15.21 -1.09 -9.67
C VAL A 149 -13.97 -1.25 -8.79
N ALA A 150 -12.77 -1.23 -9.40
CA ALA A 150 -11.50 -1.42 -8.69
C ALA A 150 -11.02 -0.16 -7.93
N ILE A 151 -11.38 1.05 -8.36
CA ILE A 151 -10.88 2.31 -7.78
C ILE A 151 -11.14 2.41 -6.27
N PRO A 152 -12.37 2.22 -5.73
CA PRO A 152 -12.60 2.35 -4.30
C PRO A 152 -11.75 1.40 -3.44
N PRO A 153 -11.71 0.09 -3.69
CA PRO A 153 -10.87 -0.80 -2.89
C PRO A 153 -9.36 -0.57 -3.09
N LEU A 154 -8.90 -0.09 -4.26
CA LEU A 154 -7.51 0.30 -4.46
C LEU A 154 -7.15 1.56 -3.67
N ALA A 155 -8.04 2.55 -3.59
CA ALA A 155 -7.84 3.73 -2.76
C ALA A 155 -7.76 3.36 -1.26
N ASN A 156 -8.61 2.42 -0.79
CA ASN A 156 -8.50 1.88 0.57
C ASN A 156 -7.15 1.17 0.79
N SER A 157 -6.65 0.42 -0.20
CA SER A 157 -5.32 -0.20 -0.12
C SER A 157 -4.19 0.82 -0.02
N PHE A 158 -4.30 1.96 -0.70
CA PHE A 158 -3.34 3.06 -0.59
C PHE A 158 -3.30 3.66 0.82
N ILE A 159 -4.49 3.92 1.41
CA ILE A 159 -4.59 4.45 2.78
C ILE A 159 -4.08 3.44 3.81
N SER A 160 -4.31 2.15 3.60
CA SER A 160 -3.77 1.09 4.45
C SER A 160 -2.25 1.04 4.36
N LEU A 161 -1.69 1.09 3.15
CA LEU A 161 -0.25 1.11 2.93
C LEU A 161 0.43 2.27 3.65
N LEU A 162 -0.17 3.48 3.64
CA LEU A 162 0.39 4.62 4.38
C LEU A 162 0.61 4.29 5.86
N LYS A 163 -0.30 3.56 6.48
CA LYS A 163 -0.16 3.13 7.89
C LYS A 163 0.82 1.97 8.05
N ASP A 164 0.82 1.05 7.10
CA ASP A 164 1.71 -0.11 7.09
C ASP A 164 3.19 0.29 6.93
N THR A 165 3.48 1.50 6.40
CA THR A 165 4.86 2.01 6.34
C THR A 165 5.53 2.07 7.71
N SER A 166 4.77 2.17 8.81
CA SER A 166 5.29 2.08 10.18
C SER A 166 6.07 0.79 10.45
N LEU A 167 5.78 -0.31 9.74
CA LEU A 167 6.54 -1.56 9.83
C LEU A 167 7.99 -1.41 9.34
N ALA A 168 8.27 -0.42 8.49
CA ALA A 168 9.62 -0.15 8.01
C ALA A 168 10.56 0.39 9.10
N ALA A 169 10.02 0.87 10.21
CA ALA A 169 10.80 1.19 11.41
C ALA A 169 11.63 0.00 11.89
N ALA A 170 11.09 -1.22 11.78
CA ALA A 170 11.75 -2.43 12.21
C ALA A 170 13.01 -2.81 11.38
N ILE A 171 13.13 -2.24 10.19
CA ILE A 171 14.31 -2.33 9.32
C ILE A 171 15.04 -0.99 9.19
N THR A 172 14.92 -0.15 10.21
CA THR A 172 15.66 1.12 10.38
C THR A 172 15.35 2.24 9.37
N VAL A 173 14.24 2.18 8.65
CA VAL A 173 13.80 3.32 7.83
C VAL A 173 13.35 4.47 8.73
N SER A 174 13.92 5.65 8.54
CA SER A 174 13.67 6.85 9.37
C SER A 174 12.31 7.52 9.05
N GLU A 175 11.23 6.69 8.97
CA GLU A 175 9.87 7.17 8.84
C GLU A 175 9.30 7.67 10.21
N MET A 176 8.06 8.15 10.24
CA MET A 176 7.50 8.81 11.44
C MET A 176 7.59 7.96 12.71
N PHE A 177 7.23 6.68 12.64
CA PHE A 177 7.21 5.82 13.82
C PHE A 177 8.63 5.54 14.34
N GLN A 178 9.59 5.33 13.45
CA GLN A 178 11.00 5.15 13.81
C GLN A 178 11.59 6.42 14.49
N ILE A 179 11.26 7.61 14.00
CA ILE A 179 11.66 8.86 14.66
C ILE A 179 11.01 8.98 16.03
N SER A 180 9.73 8.61 16.19
CA SER A 180 9.07 8.61 17.50
C SER A 180 9.75 7.67 18.49
N GLN A 181 10.20 6.49 18.05
CA GLN A 181 10.96 5.54 18.88
C GLN A 181 12.30 6.13 19.30
N GLN A 182 13.02 6.82 18.41
CA GLN A 182 14.30 7.48 18.75
C GLN A 182 14.11 8.59 19.78
N ILE A 183 13.06 9.40 19.67
CA ILE A 183 12.76 10.45 20.64
C ILE A 183 12.33 9.81 21.98
N THR A 184 11.51 8.76 21.93
CA THR A 184 11.09 8.00 23.11
C THR A 184 12.28 7.46 23.89
N ALA A 185 13.29 6.93 23.21
CA ALA A 185 14.50 6.39 23.84
C ALA A 185 15.32 7.46 24.57
N ARG A 186 15.18 8.73 24.23
CA ARG A 186 15.87 9.86 24.88
C ARG A 186 15.05 10.51 25.99
N THR A 187 13.72 10.55 25.82
CA THR A 187 12.82 11.29 26.73
C THR A 187 12.17 10.41 27.78
N TYR A 188 12.09 9.09 27.53
CA TYR A 188 11.38 8.09 28.33
C TYR A 188 9.87 8.37 28.48
N GLU A 189 9.25 9.01 27.46
CA GLU A 189 7.82 9.33 27.45
C GLU A 189 7.08 8.60 26.28
N PRO A 190 6.98 7.25 26.32
CA PRO A 190 6.44 6.48 25.20
C PRO A 190 4.97 6.78 24.91
N LEU A 191 4.13 6.96 25.94
CA LEU A 191 2.72 7.21 25.74
C LEU A 191 2.48 8.53 24.98
N LEU A 192 3.18 9.59 25.37
CA LEU A 192 3.07 10.89 24.71
C LEU A 192 3.43 10.80 23.24
N LEU A 193 4.59 10.24 22.94
CA LEU A 193 5.17 10.22 21.59
C LEU A 193 4.43 9.24 20.65
N TYR A 194 3.97 8.10 21.16
CA TYR A 194 3.20 7.17 20.35
C TYR A 194 1.79 7.68 20.10
N VAL A 195 1.17 8.40 21.02
CA VAL A 195 -0.10 9.10 20.76
C VAL A 195 0.10 10.21 19.75
N GLU A 196 1.16 11.01 19.88
CA GLU A 196 1.48 12.09 18.95
C GLU A 196 1.66 11.58 17.51
N VAL A 197 2.49 10.55 17.30
CA VAL A 197 2.68 9.98 15.96
C VAL A 197 1.40 9.34 15.43
N ALA A 198 0.59 8.72 16.28
CA ALA A 198 -0.71 8.18 15.90
C ALA A 198 -1.67 9.29 15.41
N LEU A 199 -1.66 10.44 16.06
CA LEU A 199 -2.44 11.62 15.62
C LEU A 199 -1.97 12.14 14.26
N ILE A 200 -0.66 12.17 14.00
CA ILE A 200 -0.14 12.58 12.69
C ILE A 200 -0.55 11.58 11.59
N TYR A 201 -0.46 10.26 11.86
CA TYR A 201 -0.99 9.24 10.94
C TYR A 201 -2.49 9.39 10.70
N LEU A 202 -3.26 9.70 11.76
CA LEU A 202 -4.70 9.93 11.65
C LEU A 202 -5.01 11.15 10.76
N ILE A 203 -4.25 12.25 10.89
CA ILE A 203 -4.39 13.43 10.02
C ILE A 203 -4.12 13.05 8.57
N PHE A 204 -3.00 12.39 8.26
CA PHE A 204 -2.65 11.99 6.90
C PHE A 204 -3.69 11.03 6.30
N SER A 205 -4.10 10.00 7.05
CA SER A 205 -5.10 9.05 6.57
C SER A 205 -6.48 9.69 6.41
N SER A 206 -6.86 10.65 7.27
CA SER A 206 -8.12 11.38 7.16
C SER A 206 -8.18 12.26 5.91
N ILE A 207 -7.10 12.97 5.58
CA ILE A 207 -7.00 13.78 4.36
C ILE A 207 -7.17 12.88 3.12
N LEU A 208 -6.51 11.71 3.10
CA LEU A 208 -6.64 10.75 2.01
C LEU A 208 -8.05 10.16 1.92
N SER A 209 -8.68 9.80 3.05
CA SER A 209 -10.04 9.27 3.09
C SER A 209 -11.07 10.29 2.62
N MET A 210 -10.91 11.56 2.99
CA MET A 210 -11.79 12.65 2.48
C MET A 210 -11.66 12.80 0.95
N THR A 211 -10.44 12.66 0.41
CA THR A 211 -10.19 12.72 -1.03
C THR A 211 -10.82 11.52 -1.73
N GLN A 212 -10.66 10.32 -1.17
CA GLN A 212 -11.27 9.09 -1.66
C GLN A 212 -12.80 9.21 -1.72
N SER A 213 -13.46 9.63 -0.64
CA SER A 213 -14.93 9.77 -0.59
C SER A 213 -15.46 10.72 -1.66
N ARG A 214 -14.74 11.81 -1.95
CA ARG A 214 -15.10 12.71 -3.05
C ARG A 214 -14.98 12.06 -4.42
N MET A 215 -13.95 11.24 -4.62
CA MET A 215 -13.77 10.46 -5.86
C MET A 215 -14.90 9.43 -6.02
N GLU A 216 -15.25 8.70 -4.98
CA GLU A 216 -16.33 7.69 -5.01
C GLU A 216 -17.67 8.30 -5.41
N ILE A 217 -18.05 9.44 -4.83
CA ILE A 217 -19.28 10.16 -5.19
C ILE A 217 -19.28 10.55 -6.68
N LYS A 218 -18.15 10.97 -7.21
CA LYS A 218 -18.02 11.34 -8.63
C LYS A 218 -18.14 10.13 -9.56
N PHE A 219 -17.58 8.98 -9.19
CA PHE A 219 -17.65 7.76 -9.99
C PHE A 219 -19.02 7.06 -9.89
N ALA A 220 -19.68 7.09 -8.72
CA ALA A 220 -21.01 6.51 -8.52
C ALA A 220 -22.12 7.20 -9.35
N ARG A 221 -21.96 8.47 -9.70
CA ARG A 221 -22.94 9.23 -10.52
C ARG A 221 -22.98 8.82 -11.99
N HIS A 222 -22.12 7.94 -12.43
CA HIS A 222 -21.97 7.53 -13.84
C HIS A 222 -22.25 6.02 -14.04
N VAL A 223 -22.87 5.39 -13.08
CA VAL A 223 -23.47 4.05 -13.13
C VAL A 223 -24.99 4.19 -13.04
#